data_1bb7e047b5b236caaf2c571e327dd546
#
_entry.id   1bb7e047b5b236caaf2c571e327dd546
#
_cell.length_a   1.000
_cell.length_b   1.000
_cell.length_c   1.000
_cell.angle_alpha   90.00
_cell.angle_beta   90.00
_cell.angle_gamma   90.00
#
_symmetry.space_group_name_H-M   'P 1'
#
loop_
_entity.id
_entity.type
_entity.pdbx_description
1 polymer ?
#
loop_
_entity_poly.entity_id
_entity_poly.type
_entity_poly.pdbx_seq_one_letter_code
_entity_poly.pdbx_strand_id
1 'polypeptide(L)'
;DGITVTDAFTAAAEAYAELQQQQVDLTVCIYHGGFENDLRTGAPLYATDENQGCRICNELGFDILLAGHQHMPVENLCLNGTYTCQPPDKAAAYISMDVTVGDTVTAESRLCRPSEQPLPAAEEYLAPIDKETSAWLDRPVGHLDTALTPSDPLDMALNGSLIANFFNQVQLEASGADISCASLANTVRGFDKNVTVRDIVSTYIFPNTLVTLAVNRAQLKRALERSAEYFTLVADGRISVSESFLHPIVQHFN
;
A
#
# COMPACT_ATOMS: atom_id res chain seq x y z
N ASP A 1 3.90 3.34 24.05
CA ASP A 1 4.14 4.35 24.17
C ASP A 1 5.59 4.83 24.08
N GLY A 2 5.83 6.09 23.75
CA GLY A 2 7.16 6.66 23.52
C GLY A 2 7.56 6.82 22.04
N ILE A 3 6.66 6.53 21.12
CA ILE A 3 6.83 6.84 19.69
C ILE A 3 6.04 8.12 19.39
N THR A 4 6.72 9.12 18.82
CA THR A 4 6.09 10.32 18.27
C THR A 4 6.24 10.28 16.75
N VAL A 5 5.15 10.53 16.04
CA VAL A 5 5.15 10.65 14.58
C VAL A 5 5.07 12.13 14.25
N THR A 6 6.09 12.64 13.56
CA THR A 6 6.11 14.00 13.02
C THR A 6 5.60 14.04 11.60
N ASP A 7 5.11 15.19 11.16
CA ASP A 7 4.73 15.43 9.77
C ASP A 7 5.95 15.24 8.86
N ALA A 8 5.77 14.51 7.75
CA ALA A 8 6.87 14.12 6.88
C ALA A 8 7.55 15.31 6.19
N PHE A 9 6.77 16.30 5.75
CA PHE A 9 7.32 17.51 5.16
C PHE A 9 8.14 18.32 6.17
N THR A 10 7.63 18.46 7.40
CA THR A 10 8.36 19.17 8.47
C THR A 10 9.69 18.50 8.77
N ALA A 11 9.70 17.16 8.90
CA ALA A 11 10.95 16.40 9.12
C ALA A 11 11.92 16.53 7.94
N ALA A 12 11.42 16.49 6.70
CA ALA A 12 12.24 16.68 5.50
C ALA A 12 12.82 18.10 5.42
N ALA A 13 12.05 19.13 5.80
CA ALA A 13 12.52 20.51 5.81
C ALA A 13 13.63 20.75 6.85
N GLU A 14 13.50 20.16 8.04
CA GLU A 14 14.53 20.21 9.10
C GLU A 14 15.82 19.53 8.62
N ALA A 15 15.73 18.32 8.07
CA ALA A 15 16.88 17.59 7.53
C ALA A 15 17.54 18.34 6.35
N TYR A 16 16.74 18.93 5.46
CA TYR A 16 17.27 19.73 4.36
C TYR A 16 18.04 20.95 4.87
N ALA A 17 17.52 21.67 5.87
CA ALA A 17 18.19 22.81 6.47
C ALA A 17 19.54 22.44 7.11
N GLU A 18 19.65 21.25 7.71
CA GLU A 18 20.92 20.73 8.23
C GLU A 18 21.92 20.43 7.12
N LEU A 19 21.48 19.80 6.01
CA LEU A 19 22.34 19.48 4.86
C LEU A 19 22.88 20.75 4.20
N GLN A 20 22.10 21.80 4.10
CA GLN A 20 22.53 23.08 3.54
C GLN A 20 23.73 23.71 4.32
N GLN A 21 23.85 23.43 5.62
CA GLN A 21 24.97 23.89 6.44
C GLN A 21 26.27 23.09 6.18
N GLN A 22 26.19 21.91 5.58
CA GLN A 22 27.30 21.00 5.38
C GLN A 22 28.00 21.17 4.02
N GLN A 23 27.48 22.05 3.14
CA GLN A 23 28.06 22.31 1.80
C GLN A 23 28.25 21.02 0.98
N VAL A 24 27.23 20.15 0.95
CA VAL A 24 27.26 18.90 0.20
C VAL A 24 27.07 19.16 -1.29
N ASP A 25 27.64 18.30 -2.14
CA ASP A 25 27.55 18.40 -3.60
C ASP A 25 26.23 17.82 -4.16
N LEU A 26 25.57 16.95 -3.39
CA LEU A 26 24.31 16.28 -3.77
C LEU A 26 23.43 16.05 -2.53
N THR A 27 22.15 16.39 -2.66
CA THR A 27 21.14 16.13 -1.63
C THR A 27 20.12 15.11 -2.10
N VAL A 28 19.93 14.04 -1.33
CA VAL A 28 18.97 12.96 -1.62
C VAL A 28 18.00 12.80 -0.46
N CYS A 29 16.72 12.95 -0.74
CA CYS A 29 15.65 12.62 0.18
C CYS A 29 15.12 11.21 -0.10
N ILE A 30 15.11 10.34 0.89
CA ILE A 30 14.43 9.03 0.84
C ILE A 30 13.13 9.16 1.62
N TYR A 31 12.01 9.05 0.93
CA TYR A 31 10.69 9.27 1.48
C TYR A 31 9.76 8.07 1.23
N HIS A 32 9.35 7.37 2.29
CA HIS A 32 8.32 6.32 2.15
C HIS A 32 6.92 6.95 2.15
N GLY A 33 6.60 7.62 1.08
CA GLY A 33 5.31 8.21 0.73
C GLY A 33 5.29 8.50 -0.77
N GLY A 34 4.12 8.77 -1.29
CA GLY A 34 3.93 9.02 -2.71
C GLY A 34 3.64 10.48 -3.02
N PHE A 35 2.95 10.70 -4.12
CA PHE A 35 2.59 12.00 -4.65
C PHE A 35 1.12 12.30 -4.39
N GLU A 36 0.84 13.43 -3.77
CA GLU A 36 -0.51 13.89 -3.44
C GLU A 36 -1.28 14.45 -4.64
N ASN A 37 -0.57 14.77 -5.73
CA ASN A 37 -1.15 15.31 -6.95
C ASN A 37 -0.98 14.34 -8.13
N ASP A 38 -1.88 14.39 -9.07
CA ASP A 38 -1.70 13.76 -10.39
C ASP A 38 -0.48 14.38 -11.09
N LEU A 39 0.53 13.56 -11.36
CA LEU A 39 1.83 14.00 -11.87
C LEU A 39 1.77 14.59 -13.29
N ARG A 40 0.68 14.34 -14.03
CA ARG A 40 0.46 14.84 -15.38
C ARG A 40 -0.32 16.16 -15.40
N THR A 41 -1.30 16.31 -14.52
CA THR A 41 -2.21 17.47 -14.50
C THR A 41 -1.93 18.44 -13.36
N GLY A 42 -1.23 18.01 -12.31
CA GLY A 42 -1.03 18.76 -11.07
C GLY A 42 -2.27 18.83 -10.17
N ALA A 43 -3.36 18.18 -10.55
CA ALA A 43 -4.60 18.21 -9.76
C ALA A 43 -4.44 17.39 -8.48
N PRO A 44 -4.97 17.84 -7.33
CA PRO A 44 -4.96 17.05 -6.10
C PRO A 44 -5.71 15.73 -6.27
N LEU A 45 -5.08 14.63 -5.84
CA LEU A 45 -5.67 13.28 -5.84
C LEU A 45 -6.31 12.94 -4.50
N TYR A 46 -5.77 13.49 -3.41
CA TYR A 46 -6.16 13.15 -2.03
C TYR A 46 -6.39 14.40 -1.21
N ALA A 47 -7.31 14.31 -0.26
CA ALA A 47 -7.60 15.35 0.72
C ALA A 47 -6.95 15.02 2.10
N THR A 48 -5.81 14.31 2.09
CA THR A 48 -5.08 13.89 3.29
C THR A 48 -3.60 14.21 3.13
N ASP A 49 -2.87 14.30 4.24
CA ASP A 49 -1.42 14.51 4.26
C ASP A 49 -0.62 13.20 4.24
N GLU A 50 -1.23 12.10 3.81
CA GLU A 50 -0.58 10.79 3.71
C GLU A 50 0.56 10.79 2.69
N ASN A 51 0.38 11.47 1.56
CA ASN A 51 1.38 11.62 0.51
C ASN A 51 1.74 13.10 0.39
N GLN A 52 3.03 13.41 0.39
CA GLN A 52 3.57 14.78 0.39
C GLN A 52 4.74 14.95 -0.59
N GLY A 53 4.91 14.02 -1.53
CA GLY A 53 6.05 14.00 -2.45
C GLY A 53 6.12 15.21 -3.38
N CYS A 54 4.98 15.66 -3.92
CA CYS A 54 4.95 16.87 -4.74
C CYS A 54 5.28 18.11 -3.92
N ARG A 55 4.81 18.21 -2.69
CA ARG A 55 5.12 19.32 -1.80
C ARG A 55 6.60 19.38 -1.47
N ILE A 56 7.21 18.22 -1.14
CA ILE A 56 8.65 18.13 -0.88
C ILE A 56 9.44 18.60 -2.09
N CYS A 57 9.11 18.14 -3.31
CA CYS A 57 9.76 18.58 -4.55
C CYS A 57 9.56 20.07 -4.83
N ASN A 58 8.40 20.63 -4.55
CA ASN A 58 8.05 22.00 -4.91
C ASN A 58 8.57 23.05 -3.92
N GLU A 59 8.64 22.73 -2.63
CA GLU A 59 8.93 23.68 -1.57
C GLU A 59 10.32 23.52 -0.96
N LEU A 60 10.96 22.32 -1.12
CA LEU A 60 12.33 22.06 -0.67
C LEU A 60 13.25 21.92 -1.89
N GLY A 61 14.51 22.15 -1.72
CA GLY A 61 15.48 22.17 -2.82
C GLY A 61 16.36 20.91 -2.89
N PHE A 62 15.85 19.74 -2.55
CA PHE A 62 16.59 18.48 -2.76
C PHE A 62 16.85 18.27 -4.25
N ASP A 63 18.04 17.77 -4.57
CA ASP A 63 18.38 17.38 -5.94
C ASP A 63 17.59 16.14 -6.36
N ILE A 64 17.43 15.17 -5.45
CA ILE A 64 16.74 13.90 -5.71
C ILE A 64 15.74 13.59 -4.59
N LEU A 65 14.54 13.14 -4.98
CA LEU A 65 13.55 12.51 -4.11
C LEU A 65 13.31 11.07 -4.55
N LEU A 66 13.59 10.08 -3.70
CA LEU A 66 13.25 8.68 -3.90
C LEU A 66 11.96 8.40 -3.14
N ALA A 67 10.85 8.23 -3.88
CA ALA A 67 9.51 8.01 -3.33
C ALA A 67 9.09 6.53 -3.32
N GLY A 68 7.99 6.21 -2.64
CA GLY A 68 7.44 4.86 -2.51
C GLY A 68 5.96 4.86 -2.16
N HIS A 69 5.48 3.81 -1.44
CA HIS A 69 4.15 3.70 -0.85
C HIS A 69 2.99 3.46 -1.81
N GLN A 70 2.82 4.25 -2.85
CA GLN A 70 1.68 4.15 -3.77
C GLN A 70 1.76 2.97 -4.75
N HIS A 71 2.88 2.25 -4.80
CA HIS A 71 3.12 1.12 -5.72
C HIS A 71 2.98 1.48 -7.21
N MET A 72 3.08 2.76 -7.52
CA MET A 72 2.91 3.31 -8.86
C MET A 72 4.29 3.60 -9.47
N PRO A 73 4.64 2.99 -10.62
CA PRO A 73 5.94 3.23 -11.22
C PRO A 73 6.03 4.66 -11.77
N VAL A 74 7.06 5.38 -11.34
CA VAL A 74 7.41 6.71 -11.82
C VAL A 74 8.90 6.72 -12.17
N GLU A 75 9.23 7.11 -13.39
CA GLU A 75 10.61 7.23 -13.86
C GLU A 75 10.79 8.54 -14.60
N ASN A 76 12.03 9.01 -14.65
CA ASN A 76 12.47 10.15 -15.45
C ASN A 76 11.63 11.42 -15.27
N LEU A 77 11.26 11.73 -14.04
CA LEU A 77 10.45 12.87 -13.68
C LEU A 77 11.29 13.92 -12.95
N CYS A 78 11.10 15.18 -13.30
CA CYS A 78 11.66 16.33 -12.60
C CYS A 78 10.52 17.29 -12.22
N LEU A 79 10.37 17.56 -10.93
CA LEU A 79 9.39 18.48 -10.37
C LEU A 79 10.12 19.65 -9.72
N ASN A 80 9.93 20.84 -10.26
CA ASN A 80 10.55 22.07 -9.73
C ASN A 80 12.07 21.98 -9.46
N GLY A 81 12.81 21.25 -10.32
CA GLY A 81 14.25 21.05 -10.19
C GLY A 81 14.66 19.81 -9.37
N THR A 82 13.76 19.17 -8.66
CA THR A 82 14.00 17.89 -7.95
C THR A 82 13.73 16.72 -8.88
N TYR A 83 14.73 15.89 -9.15
CA TYR A 83 14.56 14.62 -9.87
C TYR A 83 13.93 13.59 -8.95
N THR A 84 12.89 12.90 -9.42
CA THR A 84 12.14 11.96 -8.59
C THR A 84 11.77 10.69 -9.32
N CYS A 85 11.61 9.62 -8.56
CA CYS A 85 11.18 8.32 -9.06
C CYS A 85 10.48 7.51 -7.97
N GLN A 86 9.70 6.51 -8.39
CA GLN A 86 9.03 5.55 -7.51
C GLN A 86 9.00 4.19 -8.18
N PRO A 87 9.50 3.12 -7.54
CA PRO A 87 9.34 1.76 -8.04
C PRO A 87 7.93 1.22 -7.75
N PRO A 88 7.46 0.19 -8.49
CA PRO A 88 6.29 -0.58 -8.11
C PRO A 88 6.58 -1.46 -6.87
N ASP A 89 5.54 -2.15 -6.38
CA ASP A 89 5.62 -3.08 -5.26
C ASP A 89 6.19 -4.45 -5.62
N LYS A 90 6.43 -5.27 -4.60
CA LYS A 90 6.78 -6.70 -4.69
C LYS A 90 8.02 -7.00 -5.52
N ALA A 91 8.94 -6.04 -5.63
CA ALA A 91 10.14 -6.15 -6.46
C ALA A 91 9.84 -6.51 -7.95
N ALA A 92 8.65 -6.16 -8.43
CA ALA A 92 8.28 -6.38 -9.84
C ALA A 92 9.20 -5.63 -10.81
N ALA A 93 9.76 -4.50 -10.34
CA ALA A 93 10.80 -3.74 -11.03
C ALA A 93 11.61 -2.93 -10.01
N TYR A 94 12.75 -2.40 -10.44
CA TYR A 94 13.55 -1.46 -9.68
C TYR A 94 13.89 -0.23 -10.53
N ILE A 95 14.26 0.87 -9.89
CA ILE A 95 14.74 2.06 -10.59
C ILE A 95 16.26 2.07 -10.61
N SER A 96 16.83 2.27 -11.79
CA SER A 96 18.24 2.67 -11.97
C SER A 96 18.24 4.16 -12.29
N MET A 97 19.03 4.93 -11.53
CA MET A 97 19.18 6.38 -11.74
C MET A 97 20.66 6.69 -11.94
N ASP A 98 20.96 7.34 -13.06
CA ASP A 98 22.30 7.85 -13.39
C ASP A 98 22.32 9.33 -13.04
N VAL A 99 23.21 9.74 -12.15
CA VAL A 99 23.31 11.12 -11.62
C VAL A 99 24.65 11.72 -12.03
N THR A 100 24.62 12.93 -12.58
CA THR A 100 25.81 13.72 -12.88
C THR A 100 25.83 14.93 -11.98
N VAL A 101 26.91 15.06 -11.20
CA VAL A 101 27.17 16.19 -10.32
C VAL A 101 28.21 17.10 -10.98
N GLY A 102 27.83 18.35 -11.24
CA GLY A 102 28.67 19.39 -11.84
C GLY A 102 28.25 20.74 -11.29
N ASP A 103 28.31 21.80 -12.11
CA ASP A 103 27.76 23.11 -11.74
C ASP A 103 26.28 23.08 -11.45
N THR A 104 25.60 22.08 -12.02
CA THR A 104 24.20 21.70 -11.74
C THR A 104 24.11 20.19 -11.65
N VAL A 105 23.20 19.69 -10.79
CA VAL A 105 22.87 18.26 -10.73
C VAL A 105 21.90 17.94 -11.86
N THR A 106 22.17 16.86 -12.58
CA THR A 106 21.24 16.27 -13.55
C THR A 106 21.08 14.78 -13.28
N ALA A 107 19.87 14.25 -13.46
CA ALA A 107 19.61 12.83 -13.27
C ALA A 107 18.67 12.29 -14.34
N GLU A 108 18.91 11.05 -14.73
CA GLU A 108 18.04 10.27 -15.61
C GLU A 108 17.73 8.94 -14.93
N SER A 109 16.47 8.58 -14.84
CA SER A 109 16.05 7.33 -14.21
C SER A 109 15.27 6.44 -15.15
N ARG A 110 15.41 5.12 -14.98
CA ARG A 110 14.70 4.13 -15.79
C ARG A 110 14.19 2.97 -14.93
N LEU A 111 13.03 2.49 -15.29
CA LEU A 111 12.43 1.29 -14.72
C LEU A 111 13.11 0.04 -15.31
N CYS A 112 13.69 -0.78 -14.46
CA CYS A 112 14.41 -2.00 -14.83
C CYS A 112 13.68 -3.22 -14.26
N ARG A 113 13.60 -4.28 -15.04
CA ARG A 113 13.10 -5.57 -14.55
C ARG A 113 14.24 -6.35 -13.90
N PRO A 114 14.01 -6.99 -12.74
CA PRO A 114 15.01 -7.88 -12.16
C PRO A 114 15.27 -9.09 -13.09
N SER A 115 16.45 -9.67 -12.94
CA SER A 115 16.77 -10.93 -13.64
C SER A 115 15.84 -12.04 -13.19
N GLU A 116 15.42 -12.90 -14.13
CA GLU A 116 14.67 -14.12 -13.81
C GLU A 116 15.57 -15.18 -13.15
N GLN A 117 16.88 -15.04 -13.31
CA GLN A 117 17.85 -15.94 -12.70
C GLN A 117 18.34 -15.33 -11.37
N PRO A 118 18.13 -16.04 -10.26
CA PRO A 118 18.64 -15.58 -8.98
C PRO A 118 20.18 -15.55 -8.95
N LEU A 119 20.72 -14.69 -8.14
CA LEU A 119 22.15 -14.64 -7.87
C LEU A 119 22.54 -15.81 -6.94
N PRO A 120 23.41 -16.76 -7.35
CA PRO A 120 23.73 -17.95 -6.54
C PRO A 120 24.20 -17.63 -5.12
N ALA A 121 25.00 -16.58 -4.95
CA ALA A 121 25.44 -16.15 -3.61
C ALA A 121 24.29 -15.64 -2.73
N ALA A 122 23.26 -15.03 -3.31
CA ALA A 122 22.08 -14.61 -2.57
C ALA A 122 21.20 -15.81 -2.17
N GLU A 123 21.05 -16.78 -3.07
CA GLU A 123 20.34 -18.04 -2.77
C GLU A 123 21.01 -18.81 -1.62
N GLU A 124 22.33 -18.97 -1.67
CA GLU A 124 23.09 -19.63 -0.60
C GLU A 124 22.93 -18.90 0.74
N TYR A 125 23.00 -17.58 0.74
CA TYR A 125 22.83 -16.77 1.95
C TYR A 125 21.41 -16.86 2.51
N LEU A 126 20.38 -16.85 1.67
CA LEU A 126 18.97 -16.84 2.06
C LEU A 126 18.44 -18.24 2.40
N ALA A 127 19.05 -19.33 1.88
CA ALA A 127 18.55 -20.68 2.04
C ALA A 127 18.24 -21.11 3.51
N PRO A 128 19.05 -20.77 4.53
CA PRO A 128 18.74 -21.09 5.91
C PRO A 128 17.48 -20.33 6.40
N ILE A 129 17.33 -19.04 6.03
CA ILE A 129 16.22 -18.18 6.40
C ILE A 129 14.93 -18.69 5.74
N ASP A 130 15.00 -19.00 4.46
CA ASP A 130 13.86 -19.54 3.69
C ASP A 130 13.38 -20.88 4.26
N LYS A 131 14.31 -21.75 4.66
CA LYS A 131 13.98 -23.03 5.29
C LYS A 131 13.26 -22.86 6.61
N GLU A 132 13.76 -21.97 7.48
CA GLU A 132 13.15 -21.72 8.80
C GLU A 132 11.79 -21.03 8.63
N THR A 133 11.71 -20.02 7.78
CA THR A 133 10.48 -19.29 7.48
C THR A 133 9.42 -20.21 6.88
N SER A 134 9.78 -21.05 5.91
CA SER A 134 8.85 -22.02 5.33
C SER A 134 8.36 -23.04 6.34
N ALA A 135 9.24 -23.55 7.21
CA ALA A 135 8.85 -24.48 8.26
C ALA A 135 7.87 -23.85 9.27
N TRP A 136 8.01 -22.55 9.54
CA TRP A 136 7.06 -21.82 10.39
C TRP A 136 5.74 -21.56 9.66
N LEU A 137 5.79 -21.13 8.42
CA LEU A 137 4.61 -20.83 7.61
C LEU A 137 3.75 -22.07 7.32
N ASP A 138 4.36 -23.24 7.14
CA ASP A 138 3.66 -24.48 6.79
C ASP A 138 3.09 -25.22 8.02
N ARG A 139 3.22 -24.65 9.23
CA ARG A 139 2.61 -25.22 10.43
C ARG A 139 1.08 -25.25 10.30
N PRO A 140 0.43 -26.40 10.58
CA PRO A 140 -1.02 -26.46 10.56
C PRO A 140 -1.61 -25.65 11.73
N VAL A 141 -2.70 -24.94 11.45
CA VAL A 141 -3.43 -24.12 12.43
C VAL A 141 -4.81 -24.70 12.71
N GLY A 142 -5.47 -25.24 11.70
CA GLY A 142 -6.82 -25.76 11.84
C GLY A 142 -7.34 -26.44 10.58
N HIS A 143 -8.61 -26.81 10.63
CA HIS A 143 -9.33 -27.44 9.53
C HIS A 143 -10.68 -26.79 9.33
N LEU A 144 -11.06 -26.58 8.07
CA LEU A 144 -12.34 -26.07 7.63
C LEU A 144 -13.10 -27.18 6.90
N ASP A 145 -14.37 -27.31 7.12
CA ASP A 145 -15.23 -28.26 6.38
C ASP A 145 -15.31 -27.92 4.88
N THR A 146 -15.22 -26.63 4.57
CA THR A 146 -15.26 -26.10 3.19
C THR A 146 -14.13 -25.08 3.00
N ALA A 147 -13.45 -25.14 1.86
CA ALA A 147 -12.47 -24.14 1.48
C ALA A 147 -13.14 -22.76 1.26
N LEU A 148 -12.46 -21.70 1.67
CA LEU A 148 -12.89 -20.31 1.46
C LEU A 148 -12.11 -19.74 0.27
N THR A 149 -12.62 -19.98 -0.93
CA THR A 149 -11.95 -19.53 -2.17
C THR A 149 -12.44 -18.13 -2.55
N PRO A 150 -11.53 -17.18 -2.81
CA PRO A 150 -11.91 -15.86 -3.30
C PRO A 150 -12.43 -15.92 -4.74
N SER A 151 -13.34 -15.02 -5.08
CA SER A 151 -13.71 -14.70 -6.45
C SER A 151 -13.16 -13.31 -6.83
N ASP A 152 -13.60 -12.78 -7.95
CA ASP A 152 -13.28 -11.40 -8.37
C ASP A 152 -13.74 -10.39 -7.29
N PRO A 153 -12.99 -9.33 -6.99
CA PRO A 153 -13.34 -8.36 -5.96
C PRO A 153 -14.72 -7.71 -6.15
N LEU A 154 -15.11 -7.40 -7.38
CA LEU A 154 -16.44 -6.85 -7.66
C LEU A 154 -17.54 -7.89 -7.40
N ASP A 155 -17.32 -9.14 -7.78
CA ASP A 155 -18.23 -10.24 -7.49
C ASP A 155 -18.39 -10.47 -5.99
N MET A 156 -17.30 -10.47 -5.23
CA MET A 156 -17.34 -10.58 -3.76
C MET A 156 -18.11 -9.42 -3.12
N ALA A 157 -17.99 -8.22 -3.67
CA ALA A 157 -18.70 -7.05 -3.18
C ALA A 157 -20.21 -7.09 -3.49
N LEU A 158 -20.61 -7.62 -4.66
CA LEU A 158 -22.00 -7.70 -5.10
C LEU A 158 -22.75 -8.90 -4.51
N ASN A 159 -22.09 -10.04 -4.46
CA ASN A 159 -22.71 -11.33 -4.14
C ASN A 159 -22.35 -11.88 -2.76
N GLY A 160 -21.45 -11.16 -2.05
CA GLY A 160 -20.92 -11.56 -0.76
C GLY A 160 -19.65 -12.40 -0.86
N SER A 161 -18.95 -12.51 0.25
CA SER A 161 -17.68 -13.23 0.36
C SER A 161 -17.67 -14.11 1.61
N LEU A 162 -17.44 -15.42 1.42
CA LEU A 162 -17.26 -16.35 2.56
C LEU A 162 -16.04 -15.95 3.41
N ILE A 163 -14.98 -15.40 2.80
CA ILE A 163 -13.79 -14.95 3.51
C ILE A 163 -14.11 -13.72 4.37
N ALA A 164 -14.80 -12.72 3.81
CA ALA A 164 -15.21 -11.54 4.57
C ALA A 164 -16.17 -11.91 5.71
N ASN A 165 -17.12 -12.82 5.46
CA ASN A 165 -18.03 -13.31 6.49
C ASN A 165 -17.25 -14.04 7.61
N PHE A 166 -16.28 -14.85 7.26
CA PHE A 166 -15.42 -15.52 8.24
C PHE A 166 -14.64 -14.51 9.10
N PHE A 167 -14.04 -13.48 8.48
CA PHE A 167 -13.36 -12.44 9.24
C PHE A 167 -14.31 -11.67 10.16
N ASN A 168 -15.47 -11.29 9.65
CA ASN A 168 -16.51 -10.64 10.47
C ASN A 168 -16.95 -11.51 11.65
N GLN A 169 -17.13 -12.80 11.44
CA GLN A 169 -17.48 -13.74 12.52
C GLN A 169 -16.38 -13.77 13.62
N VAL A 170 -15.13 -13.90 13.21
CA VAL A 170 -13.99 -13.89 14.16
C VAL A 170 -13.93 -12.56 14.92
N GLN A 171 -14.16 -11.44 14.25
CA GLN A 171 -14.16 -10.12 14.89
C GLN A 171 -15.32 -9.96 15.88
N LEU A 172 -16.52 -10.44 15.54
CA LEU A 172 -17.68 -10.42 16.44
C LEU A 172 -17.45 -11.28 17.68
N GLU A 173 -16.93 -12.48 17.50
CA GLU A 173 -16.59 -13.38 18.63
C GLU A 173 -15.51 -12.79 19.55
N ALA A 174 -14.49 -12.14 18.97
CA ALA A 174 -13.39 -11.56 19.73
C ALA A 174 -13.77 -10.26 20.45
N SER A 175 -14.68 -9.46 19.87
CA SER A 175 -15.04 -8.13 20.40
C SER A 175 -16.32 -8.12 21.23
N GLY A 176 -17.24 -9.03 20.96
CA GLY A 176 -18.61 -8.99 21.51
C GLY A 176 -19.46 -7.83 20.97
N ALA A 177 -19.07 -7.23 19.84
CA ALA A 177 -19.80 -6.14 19.20
C ALA A 177 -21.08 -6.65 18.49
N ASP A 178 -22.02 -5.74 18.24
CA ASP A 178 -23.27 -6.07 17.55
C ASP A 178 -23.13 -6.17 16.03
N ILE A 179 -22.14 -5.45 15.46
CA ILE A 179 -21.88 -5.35 14.02
C ILE A 179 -20.37 -5.42 13.80
N SER A 180 -19.96 -6.12 12.78
CA SER A 180 -18.57 -6.16 12.32
C SER A 180 -18.44 -5.59 10.91
N CYS A 181 -17.27 -5.05 10.61
CA CYS A 181 -16.91 -4.52 9.31
C CYS A 181 -15.48 -4.95 8.98
N ALA A 182 -15.30 -5.66 7.88
CA ALA A 182 -14.00 -6.11 7.39
C ALA A 182 -13.77 -5.68 5.95
N SER A 183 -12.54 -5.32 5.63
CA SER A 183 -12.09 -5.12 4.24
C SER A 183 -11.19 -6.26 3.80
N LEU A 184 -11.26 -6.61 2.54
CA LEU A 184 -10.36 -7.56 1.90
C LEU A 184 -9.34 -6.81 1.06
N ALA A 185 -8.11 -7.30 1.03
CA ALA A 185 -7.11 -6.79 0.07
C ALA A 185 -7.53 -7.10 -1.38
N ASN A 186 -7.01 -6.35 -2.34
CA ASN A 186 -7.33 -6.58 -3.77
C ASN A 186 -6.93 -7.97 -4.28
N THR A 187 -5.92 -8.58 -3.65
CA THR A 187 -5.49 -9.95 -3.93
C THR A 187 -5.54 -10.76 -2.65
N VAL A 188 -6.59 -11.55 -2.49
CA VAL A 188 -6.80 -12.43 -1.33
C VAL A 188 -6.55 -13.87 -1.78
N ARG A 189 -5.74 -14.62 -1.04
CA ARG A 189 -5.49 -16.03 -1.34
C ARG A 189 -6.65 -16.94 -0.95
N GLY A 190 -7.29 -16.67 0.19
CA GLY A 190 -8.28 -17.54 0.79
C GLY A 190 -7.70 -18.68 1.60
N PHE A 191 -8.54 -19.65 1.99
CA PHE A 191 -8.16 -20.77 2.83
C PHE A 191 -8.55 -22.09 2.18
N ASP A 192 -7.61 -23.02 2.14
CA ASP A 192 -7.90 -24.43 1.88
C ASP A 192 -8.50 -25.09 3.13
N LYS A 193 -8.99 -26.34 2.98
CA LYS A 193 -9.53 -27.08 4.12
C LYS A 193 -8.53 -27.29 5.24
N ASN A 194 -7.28 -27.58 4.92
CA ASN A 194 -6.20 -27.67 5.91
C ASN A 194 -5.48 -26.33 5.97
N VAL A 195 -5.79 -25.54 6.99
CA VAL A 195 -5.28 -24.18 7.14
C VAL A 195 -3.91 -24.19 7.79
N THR A 196 -2.99 -23.48 7.18
CA THR A 196 -1.63 -23.25 7.70
C THR A 196 -1.44 -21.78 8.12
N VAL A 197 -0.34 -21.49 8.81
CA VAL A 197 0.07 -20.10 9.10
C VAL A 197 0.22 -19.31 7.79
N ARG A 198 0.78 -19.94 6.75
CA ARG A 198 0.93 -19.34 5.40
C ARG A 198 -0.40 -18.84 4.84
N ASP A 199 -1.46 -19.63 4.98
CA ASP A 199 -2.78 -19.26 4.48
C ASP A 199 -3.34 -18.04 5.22
N ILE A 200 -3.14 -17.98 6.53
CA ILE A 200 -3.55 -16.82 7.35
C ILE A 200 -2.80 -15.56 6.92
N VAL A 201 -1.46 -15.61 6.89
CA VAL A 201 -0.62 -14.44 6.55
C VAL A 201 -0.85 -13.98 5.11
N SER A 202 -1.12 -14.90 4.18
CA SER A 202 -1.37 -14.56 2.78
C SER A 202 -2.81 -14.09 2.50
N THR A 203 -3.74 -14.35 3.41
CA THR A 203 -5.15 -13.96 3.24
C THR A 203 -5.47 -12.70 4.04
N TYR A 204 -4.91 -12.54 5.23
CA TYR A 204 -5.00 -11.35 6.05
C TYR A 204 -3.61 -10.69 6.14
N ILE A 205 -3.28 -9.93 5.11
CA ILE A 205 -1.91 -9.45 4.86
C ILE A 205 -1.50 -8.23 5.68
N PHE A 206 -2.45 -7.52 6.31
CA PHE A 206 -2.16 -6.30 7.07
C PHE A 206 -2.19 -6.58 8.59
N PRO A 207 -1.19 -6.16 9.35
CA PRO A 207 -1.14 -6.31 10.81
C PRO A 207 -2.05 -5.27 11.50
N ASN A 208 -3.34 -5.32 11.22
CA ASN A 208 -4.33 -4.41 11.79
C ASN A 208 -4.68 -4.79 13.23
N THR A 209 -5.10 -3.81 14.02
CA THR A 209 -5.69 -4.02 15.34
C THR A 209 -7.21 -4.02 15.24
N LEU A 210 -7.87 -4.87 16.05
CA LEU A 210 -9.31 -4.85 16.18
C LEU A 210 -9.73 -3.69 17.10
N VAL A 211 -10.61 -2.82 16.61
CA VAL A 211 -11.12 -1.66 17.35
C VAL A 211 -12.64 -1.73 17.44
N THR A 212 -13.18 -1.55 18.65
CA THR A 212 -14.63 -1.45 18.87
C THR A 212 -15.01 0.02 19.06
N LEU A 213 -15.99 0.47 18.29
CA LEU A 213 -16.49 1.84 18.30
C LEU A 213 -17.96 1.89 18.70
N ALA A 214 -18.33 2.84 19.56
CA ALA A 214 -19.72 3.16 19.79
C ALA A 214 -20.20 4.10 18.69
N VAL A 215 -21.16 3.66 17.88
CA VAL A 215 -21.68 4.42 16.75
C VAL A 215 -23.21 4.61 16.87
N ASN A 216 -23.69 5.77 16.45
CA ASN A 216 -25.11 6.02 16.34
C ASN A 216 -25.65 5.68 14.93
N ARG A 217 -26.98 5.64 14.80
CA ARG A 217 -27.64 5.31 13.52
C ARG A 217 -27.19 6.17 12.34
N ALA A 218 -26.95 7.47 12.58
CA ALA A 218 -26.54 8.37 11.50
C ALA A 218 -25.10 8.09 11.02
N GLN A 219 -24.21 7.73 11.95
CA GLN A 219 -22.83 7.34 11.62
C GLN A 219 -22.79 6.03 10.85
N LEU A 220 -23.52 5.01 11.30
CA LEU A 220 -23.62 3.73 10.60
C LEU A 220 -24.21 3.92 9.20
N LYS A 221 -25.29 4.72 9.07
CA LYS A 221 -25.87 5.02 7.76
C LYS A 221 -24.86 5.63 6.79
N ARG A 222 -24.07 6.63 7.25
CA ARG A 222 -23.02 7.25 6.42
C ARG A 222 -21.95 6.25 6.01
N ALA A 223 -21.55 5.33 6.89
CA ALA A 223 -20.56 4.30 6.56
C ALA A 223 -21.08 3.36 5.47
N LEU A 224 -22.35 2.92 5.57
CA LEU A 224 -22.99 2.08 4.55
C LEU A 224 -23.16 2.83 3.22
N GLU A 225 -23.57 4.10 3.26
CA GLU A 225 -23.68 4.93 2.06
C GLU A 225 -22.31 5.14 1.39
N ARG A 226 -21.26 5.42 2.16
CA ARG A 226 -19.89 5.51 1.62
C ARG A 226 -19.44 4.19 0.99
N SER A 227 -19.76 3.07 1.60
CA SER A 227 -19.46 1.74 1.04
C SER A 227 -20.21 1.48 -0.26
N ALA A 228 -21.46 1.96 -0.36
CA ALA A 228 -22.27 1.82 -1.57
C ALA A 228 -21.76 2.67 -2.76
N GLU A 229 -21.03 3.75 -2.52
CA GLU A 229 -20.39 4.55 -3.56
C GLU A 229 -19.28 3.79 -4.32
N TYR A 230 -18.85 2.63 -3.82
CA TYR A 230 -17.95 1.72 -4.52
C TYR A 230 -18.49 1.30 -5.87
N PHE A 231 -19.80 1.22 -6.02
CA PHE A 231 -20.47 0.77 -7.24
C PHE A 231 -20.85 1.94 -8.15
N THR A 232 -20.64 1.77 -9.45
CA THR A 232 -21.15 2.69 -10.46
C THR A 232 -21.83 1.93 -11.59
N LEU A 233 -22.84 2.55 -12.21
CA LEU A 233 -23.47 2.03 -13.41
C LEU A 233 -22.77 2.60 -14.64
N VAL A 234 -22.24 1.75 -15.48
CA VAL A 234 -21.69 2.14 -16.77
C VAL A 234 -22.78 2.24 -17.84
N ALA A 235 -22.48 2.89 -18.97
CA ALA A 235 -23.48 3.26 -20.01
C ALA A 235 -24.28 2.07 -20.59
N ASP A 236 -23.75 0.85 -20.53
CA ASP A 236 -24.41 -0.38 -20.98
C ASP A 236 -25.27 -1.07 -19.87
N GLY A 237 -25.40 -0.42 -18.72
CA GLY A 237 -26.18 -0.93 -17.59
C GLY A 237 -25.44 -1.95 -16.72
N ARG A 238 -24.15 -2.25 -16.97
CA ARG A 238 -23.34 -3.07 -16.09
C ARG A 238 -22.92 -2.30 -14.85
N ILE A 239 -22.71 -3.02 -13.75
CA ILE A 239 -22.09 -2.49 -12.54
C ILE A 239 -20.57 -2.60 -12.67
N SER A 240 -19.87 -1.54 -12.30
CA SER A 240 -18.42 -1.46 -12.25
C SER A 240 -17.97 -0.82 -10.93
N VAL A 241 -16.68 -0.83 -10.67
CA VAL A 241 -16.09 -0.07 -9.55
C VAL A 241 -16.06 1.41 -9.91
N SER A 242 -16.41 2.26 -8.96
CA SER A 242 -16.38 3.71 -9.12
C SER A 242 -14.94 4.21 -9.24
N GLU A 243 -14.67 5.10 -10.18
CA GLU A 243 -13.36 5.75 -10.36
C GLU A 243 -12.94 6.60 -9.15
N SER A 244 -13.87 6.94 -8.26
CA SER A 244 -13.57 7.64 -7.00
C SER A 244 -12.87 6.75 -5.96
N PHE A 245 -12.78 5.43 -6.20
CA PHE A 245 -12.05 4.47 -5.38
C PHE A 245 -10.73 4.13 -6.07
N LEU A 246 -9.68 4.92 -5.81
CA LEU A 246 -8.32 4.70 -6.34
C LEU A 246 -7.71 3.36 -5.87
N HIS A 247 -8.07 2.95 -4.66
CA HIS A 247 -7.80 1.62 -4.13
C HIS A 247 -9.14 0.94 -3.90
N PRO A 248 -9.57 0.03 -4.79
CA PRO A 248 -10.92 -0.54 -4.77
C PRO A 248 -11.08 -1.56 -3.65
N ILE A 249 -11.00 -1.10 -2.41
CA ILE A 249 -11.24 -1.89 -1.20
C ILE A 249 -12.64 -1.53 -0.70
N VAL A 250 -13.54 -2.50 -0.74
CA VAL A 250 -14.90 -2.36 -0.23
C VAL A 250 -15.00 -2.87 1.22
N GLN A 251 -15.86 -2.26 1.99
CA GLN A 251 -16.16 -2.70 3.36
C GLN A 251 -17.31 -3.72 3.34
N HIS A 252 -17.05 -4.90 3.88
CA HIS A 252 -18.04 -5.96 4.07
C HIS A 252 -18.59 -5.89 5.50
N PHE A 253 -19.87 -5.56 5.64
CA PHE A 253 -20.55 -5.50 6.93
C PHE A 253 -21.28 -6.83 7.25
N ASN A 254 -21.32 -7.20 8.55
CA ASN A 254 -22.08 -8.35 9.08
C ASN A 254 -22.69 -8.00 10.45
#